data_dc4dae48cb662510a356eff385b14e7e
#
_entry.id   dc4dae48cb662510a356eff385b14e7e
#
_cell.length_a   1.000
_cell.length_b   1.000
_cell.length_c   1.000
_cell.angle_alpha   90.00
_cell.angle_beta   90.00
_cell.angle_gamma   90.00
#
_symmetry.space_group_name_H-M   'P 1'
#
loop_
_entity.id
_entity.type
_entity.pdbx_description
1 polymer ?
#
loop_
_entity_poly.entity_id
_entity_poly.type
_entity_poly.pdbx_seq_one_letter_code
_entity_poly.pdbx_strand_id
1 'polypeptide(L)'
;SYVYQPDDSIVAPSGPAQMLDGRMVADVPGVYTAVASAGGASAEFSFRVIPRNAVRKLEVVGQGTEDRIFTTDFWIWQGVDGRDYAMTGSKFGDGVSMVWDVTDPGNIFKTDSVFVDARTTNDIKVSPDGRYGALSREGASNRRNGVVILDLANPGHPVVASTFEGNGVTGGVHNMFATDEYLFALAGGDKYVIIDVRDIYQPEFVSEYNHPNSRVHDIWVHDGLVYSAEWETGVVVVDVGNGKYGGSIENPAFVTSFPLTTGSTHAVFPYYQESTGRFLLIAGDERVQRQGLAWEGTGSDHRQQFDPVTGKGGYPRATSGYIQIVDFTDPMNPEQLARYEVSEYGTHNIWVEDDVLYQAYYEGGVRMVDISGDLMGNLYTQGREIAVFKAHDPIGYI
;
A
#
# COMPACT_ATOMS: atom_id res chain seq x y z
N SER A 1 -35.30 -4.83 -3.58
CA SER A 1 -35.47 -3.65 -2.71
C SER A 1 -35.46 -4.09 -1.24
N TYR A 2 -35.21 -3.13 -0.36
CA TYR A 2 -35.23 -3.35 1.09
C TYR A 2 -35.83 -2.14 1.82
N VAL A 3 -36.28 -2.38 3.04
CA VAL A 3 -36.67 -1.34 4.00
C VAL A 3 -35.75 -1.46 5.20
N TYR A 4 -35.30 -0.33 5.71
CA TYR A 4 -34.38 -0.23 6.83
C TYR A 4 -35.05 0.49 8.01
N GLN A 5 -34.89 -0.07 9.20
CA GLN A 5 -35.19 0.57 10.47
C GLN A 5 -33.90 0.78 11.25
N PRO A 6 -33.49 2.04 11.51
CA PRO A 6 -32.31 2.30 12.32
C PRO A 6 -32.48 1.81 13.75
N ASP A 7 -31.40 1.35 14.35
CA ASP A 7 -31.28 1.30 15.80
C ASP A 7 -31.05 2.74 16.29
N ASP A 8 -31.75 3.17 17.35
CA ASP A 8 -31.85 4.55 17.83
C ASP A 8 -30.50 5.26 18.16
N SER A 9 -29.38 4.57 18.02
CA SER A 9 -28.05 5.07 18.36
C SER A 9 -27.11 5.30 17.18
N ILE A 10 -27.52 5.04 15.91
CA ILE A 10 -26.61 5.03 14.77
C ILE A 10 -27.14 5.91 13.64
N VAL A 11 -26.34 6.88 13.22
CA VAL A 11 -26.58 7.71 12.03
C VAL A 11 -25.90 7.04 10.82
N ALA A 12 -26.65 6.65 9.83
CA ALA A 12 -26.13 6.08 8.60
C ALA A 12 -25.53 7.16 7.69
N PRO A 13 -24.26 7.09 7.29
CA PRO A 13 -23.60 8.16 6.55
C PRO A 13 -24.02 8.30 5.07
N SER A 14 -24.38 7.23 4.37
CA SER A 14 -24.68 7.28 2.92
C SER A 14 -25.67 6.24 2.42
N GLY A 15 -26.47 5.69 3.32
CA GLY A 15 -27.38 4.59 3.06
C GLY A 15 -26.97 3.36 3.85
N PRO A 16 -27.97 2.64 4.36
CA PRO A 16 -27.74 1.57 5.34
C PRO A 16 -27.27 0.25 4.71
N ALA A 17 -27.42 0.08 3.40
CA ALA A 17 -27.05 -1.14 2.72
C ALA A 17 -26.79 -0.91 1.23
N GLN A 18 -26.03 -1.81 0.62
CA GLN A 18 -25.73 -1.85 -0.79
C GLN A 18 -26.32 -3.11 -1.42
N MET A 19 -26.80 -2.99 -2.64
CA MET A 19 -27.31 -4.12 -3.43
C MET A 19 -26.45 -4.24 -4.70
N LEU A 20 -25.90 -5.41 -4.94
CA LEU A 20 -25.13 -5.72 -6.14
C LEU A 20 -25.42 -7.16 -6.57
N ASP A 21 -25.84 -7.37 -7.81
CA ASP A 21 -26.09 -8.67 -8.43
C ASP A 21 -26.95 -9.63 -7.57
N GLY A 22 -28.02 -9.09 -7.00
CA GLY A 22 -28.93 -9.86 -6.15
C GLY A 22 -28.40 -10.15 -4.74
N ARG A 23 -27.20 -9.69 -4.41
CA ARG A 23 -26.63 -9.76 -3.06
C ARG A 23 -26.85 -8.43 -2.34
N MET A 24 -26.97 -8.49 -1.03
CA MET A 24 -27.11 -7.34 -0.16
C MET A 24 -26.00 -7.35 0.89
N VAL A 25 -25.36 -6.20 1.08
CA VAL A 25 -24.42 -5.94 2.18
C VAL A 25 -25.02 -4.83 3.03
N ALA A 26 -25.22 -5.11 4.31
CA ALA A 26 -25.67 -4.11 5.27
C ALA A 26 -24.45 -3.40 5.88
N ASP A 27 -24.31 -2.12 5.60
CA ASP A 27 -23.20 -1.29 6.07
C ASP A 27 -23.43 -0.73 7.48
N VAL A 28 -24.66 -0.80 7.98
CA VAL A 28 -25.06 -0.26 9.30
C VAL A 28 -25.89 -1.28 10.06
N PRO A 29 -25.65 -1.50 11.36
CA PRO A 29 -26.52 -2.33 12.20
C PRO A 29 -27.95 -1.82 12.23
N GLY A 30 -28.92 -2.74 12.31
CA GLY A 30 -30.34 -2.42 12.32
C GLY A 30 -31.21 -3.56 11.81
N VAL A 31 -32.50 -3.29 11.64
CA VAL A 31 -33.45 -4.26 11.09
C VAL A 31 -33.66 -3.97 9.60
N TYR A 32 -33.50 -4.99 8.79
CA TYR A 32 -33.72 -4.95 7.35
C TYR A 32 -34.84 -5.88 6.95
N THR A 33 -35.68 -5.42 6.05
CA THR A 33 -36.67 -6.26 5.38
C THR A 33 -36.37 -6.27 3.89
N ALA A 34 -35.91 -7.39 3.40
CA ALA A 34 -35.71 -7.62 1.96
C ALA A 34 -37.05 -7.96 1.30
N VAL A 35 -37.31 -7.33 0.16
CA VAL A 35 -38.55 -7.53 -0.61
C VAL A 35 -38.17 -8.02 -2.00
N ALA A 36 -38.60 -9.21 -2.36
CA ALA A 36 -38.50 -9.77 -3.70
C ALA A 36 -39.85 -9.65 -4.40
N SER A 37 -39.88 -9.23 -5.65
CA SER A 37 -41.12 -9.10 -6.45
C SER A 37 -40.90 -9.70 -7.83
N ALA A 38 -41.84 -10.52 -8.30
CA ALA A 38 -41.83 -11.08 -9.63
C ALA A 38 -43.27 -11.34 -10.10
N GLY A 39 -43.65 -10.89 -11.30
CA GLY A 39 -44.93 -11.18 -11.94
C GLY A 39 -46.16 -10.81 -11.13
N GLY A 40 -46.09 -9.78 -10.28
CA GLY A 40 -47.19 -9.34 -9.42
C GLY A 40 -47.29 -10.06 -8.07
N ALA A 41 -46.41 -11.03 -7.79
CA ALA A 41 -46.21 -11.61 -6.47
C ALA A 41 -45.06 -10.93 -5.74
N SER A 42 -45.13 -10.82 -4.42
CA SER A 42 -44.06 -10.35 -3.55
C SER A 42 -43.84 -11.26 -2.36
N ALA A 43 -42.61 -11.35 -1.91
CA ALA A 43 -42.22 -12.02 -0.66
C ALA A 43 -41.32 -11.10 0.16
N GLU A 44 -41.46 -11.17 1.47
CA GLU A 44 -40.67 -10.36 2.40
C GLU A 44 -39.89 -11.26 3.36
N PHE A 45 -38.68 -10.83 3.69
CA PHE A 45 -37.85 -11.49 4.69
C PHE A 45 -37.18 -10.42 5.57
N SER A 46 -37.46 -10.47 6.85
CA SER A 46 -36.86 -9.52 7.82
C SER A 46 -35.75 -10.21 8.61
N PHE A 47 -34.65 -9.47 8.80
CA PHE A 47 -33.49 -9.91 9.57
C PHE A 47 -32.83 -8.73 10.29
N ARG A 48 -32.13 -9.03 11.37
CA ARG A 48 -31.38 -8.05 12.14
C ARG A 48 -29.88 -8.17 11.82
N VAL A 49 -29.26 -7.05 11.46
CA VAL A 49 -27.80 -6.91 11.35
C VAL A 49 -27.28 -6.38 12.69
N ILE A 50 -26.29 -7.04 13.23
CA ILE A 50 -25.59 -6.63 14.45
C ILE A 50 -24.17 -6.21 14.12
N PRO A 51 -23.53 -5.33 14.91
CA PRO A 51 -22.13 -5.00 14.73
C PRO A 51 -21.25 -6.24 14.80
N ARG A 52 -20.31 -6.38 13.90
CA ARG A 52 -19.22 -7.35 14.03
C ARG A 52 -18.23 -6.80 15.06
N ASN A 53 -18.23 -7.36 16.24
CA ASN A 53 -17.28 -6.99 17.28
C ASN A 53 -15.94 -7.71 17.03
N ALA A 54 -15.11 -7.15 16.17
CA ALA A 54 -13.83 -7.72 15.75
C ALA A 54 -12.61 -7.02 16.35
N VAL A 55 -12.80 -5.98 17.15
CA VAL A 55 -11.69 -5.24 17.75
C VAL A 55 -10.94 -6.13 18.74
N ARG A 56 -9.67 -6.41 18.43
CA ARG A 56 -8.76 -7.16 19.28
C ARG A 56 -7.82 -6.21 20.02
N LYS A 57 -7.49 -6.55 21.27
CA LYS A 57 -6.43 -5.86 21.98
C LYS A 57 -5.09 -6.28 21.40
N LEU A 58 -4.27 -5.30 21.05
CA LEU A 58 -2.89 -5.49 20.61
C LEU A 58 -1.95 -5.22 21.80
N GLU A 59 -0.85 -5.97 21.83
CA GLU A 59 0.24 -5.77 22.78
C GLU A 59 1.53 -5.59 21.99
N VAL A 60 2.30 -4.54 22.32
CA VAL A 60 3.65 -4.36 21.78
C VAL A 60 4.56 -5.36 22.49
N VAL A 61 5.12 -6.30 21.73
CA VAL A 61 6.01 -7.33 22.29
C VAL A 61 7.47 -6.91 22.26
N GLY A 62 7.85 -5.98 21.37
CA GLY A 62 9.21 -5.45 21.29
C GLY A 62 9.24 -4.19 20.44
N GLN A 63 10.33 -3.44 20.57
CA GLN A 63 10.56 -2.21 19.81
C GLN A 63 12.05 -2.00 19.61
N GLY A 64 12.43 -1.70 18.35
CA GLY A 64 13.74 -1.15 18.01
C GLY A 64 13.62 0.37 17.85
N THR A 65 14.50 1.16 18.44
CA THR A 65 14.45 2.62 18.41
C THR A 65 15.78 3.23 17.99
N GLU A 66 15.68 4.32 17.22
CA GLU A 66 16.78 5.25 16.95
C GLU A 66 16.23 6.69 17.05
N ASP A 67 16.42 7.32 18.19
CA ASP A 67 15.75 8.57 18.57
C ASP A 67 16.18 9.81 17.77
N ARG A 68 17.24 9.71 16.96
CA ARG A 68 17.83 10.85 16.27
C ARG A 68 17.50 10.92 14.78
N ILE A 69 16.80 9.93 14.23
CA ILE A 69 16.61 9.76 12.81
C ILE A 69 15.16 9.40 12.52
N PHE A 70 14.56 10.14 11.58
CA PHE A 70 13.23 9.77 11.09
C PHE A 70 13.33 8.57 10.15
N THR A 71 12.67 7.49 10.51
CA THR A 71 12.51 6.30 9.65
C THR A 71 11.59 6.64 8.47
N THR A 72 11.96 6.15 7.30
CA THR A 72 11.12 6.19 6.10
C THR A 72 10.41 4.87 5.91
N ASP A 73 10.83 4.07 4.94
CA ASP A 73 10.31 2.74 4.72
C ASP A 73 11.15 1.69 5.46
N PHE A 74 10.67 0.44 5.49
CA PHE A 74 11.42 -0.68 6.00
C PHE A 74 11.09 -1.94 5.21
N TRP A 75 12.03 -2.88 5.24
CA TRP A 75 11.82 -4.21 4.68
C TRP A 75 12.28 -5.28 5.65
N ILE A 76 11.48 -6.35 5.77
CA ILE A 76 11.80 -7.53 6.61
C ILE A 76 12.12 -8.69 5.67
N TRP A 77 13.18 -9.44 5.99
CA TRP A 77 13.56 -10.62 5.24
C TRP A 77 14.18 -11.68 6.13
N GLN A 78 14.14 -12.94 5.67
CA GLN A 78 14.94 -13.98 6.27
C GLN A 78 16.33 -13.96 5.63
N GLY A 79 17.36 -13.84 6.44
CA GLY A 79 18.75 -13.90 5.99
C GLY A 79 19.17 -15.30 5.58
N VAL A 80 20.25 -15.39 4.80
CA VAL A 80 20.85 -16.67 4.36
C VAL A 80 21.33 -17.54 5.53
N ASP A 81 21.46 -16.97 6.72
CA ASP A 81 21.78 -17.64 7.98
C ASP A 81 20.55 -18.16 8.72
N GLY A 82 19.34 -17.94 8.17
CA GLY A 82 18.06 -18.38 8.71
C GLY A 82 17.50 -17.50 9.85
N ARG A 83 18.10 -16.36 10.12
CA ARG A 83 17.59 -15.33 11.06
C ARG A 83 16.72 -14.33 10.32
N ASP A 84 15.82 -13.69 11.05
CA ASP A 84 14.98 -12.63 10.50
C ASP A 84 15.59 -11.25 10.78
N TYR A 85 15.65 -10.45 9.74
CA TYR A 85 16.20 -9.10 9.77
C TYR A 85 15.22 -8.07 9.28
N ALA A 86 15.39 -6.82 9.75
CA ALA A 86 14.73 -5.66 9.19
C ALA A 86 15.76 -4.59 8.84
N MET A 87 15.55 -3.90 7.71
CA MET A 87 16.33 -2.73 7.37
C MET A 87 15.39 -1.53 7.26
N THR A 88 15.77 -0.41 7.86
CA THR A 88 15.00 0.83 7.85
C THR A 88 15.76 1.92 7.11
N GLY A 89 15.04 2.68 6.28
CA GLY A 89 15.56 3.90 5.67
C GLY A 89 15.50 5.10 6.59
N SER A 90 16.01 6.23 6.12
CA SER A 90 15.98 7.47 6.88
C SER A 90 15.68 8.70 6.03
N LYS A 91 14.98 9.64 6.64
CA LYS A 91 14.74 10.97 6.09
C LYS A 91 15.52 12.01 6.91
N PHE A 92 16.30 12.84 6.23
CA PHE A 92 17.20 13.81 6.87
C PHE A 92 18.23 13.17 7.83
N GLY A 93 18.55 11.89 7.61
CA GLY A 93 19.47 11.10 8.43
C GLY A 93 20.87 10.96 7.83
N ASP A 94 21.25 11.86 6.91
CA ASP A 94 22.57 11.83 6.24
C ASP A 94 22.87 10.48 5.58
N GLY A 95 21.83 9.84 4.99
CA GLY A 95 21.97 8.61 4.21
C GLY A 95 22.19 7.35 5.05
N VAL A 96 21.87 7.37 6.33
CA VAL A 96 21.95 6.15 7.14
C VAL A 96 20.75 5.23 6.92
N SER A 97 21.02 3.94 6.80
CA SER A 97 20.01 2.87 6.91
C SER A 97 20.43 1.92 8.01
N MET A 98 19.49 1.53 8.85
CA MET A 98 19.78 0.73 10.04
C MET A 98 19.34 -0.71 9.82
N VAL A 99 20.14 -1.65 10.30
CA VAL A 99 19.91 -3.09 10.22
C VAL A 99 19.59 -3.61 11.62
N TRP A 100 18.52 -4.38 11.71
CA TRP A 100 18.00 -4.91 12.96
C TRP A 100 17.86 -6.42 12.87
N ASP A 101 18.26 -7.13 13.91
CA ASP A 101 17.85 -8.52 14.11
C ASP A 101 16.47 -8.51 14.78
N VAL A 102 15.51 -9.13 14.11
CA VAL A 102 14.11 -9.22 14.55
C VAL A 102 13.66 -10.67 14.76
N THR A 103 14.61 -11.61 14.77
CA THR A 103 14.36 -13.05 14.94
C THR A 103 13.57 -13.34 16.21
N ASP A 104 13.87 -12.63 17.31
CA ASP A 104 13.06 -12.63 18.53
C ASP A 104 12.34 -11.28 18.65
N PRO A 105 11.03 -11.20 18.31
CA PRO A 105 10.29 -9.95 18.39
C PRO A 105 10.28 -9.30 19.79
N GLY A 106 10.51 -10.09 20.86
CA GLY A 106 10.65 -9.57 22.23
C GLY A 106 12.03 -8.99 22.54
N ASN A 107 13.01 -9.19 21.65
CA ASN A 107 14.39 -8.76 21.86
C ASN A 107 15.02 -8.23 20.57
N ILE A 108 14.40 -7.22 19.98
CA ILE A 108 14.90 -6.55 18.76
C ILE A 108 16.16 -5.75 19.10
N PHE A 109 17.21 -5.90 18.30
CA PHE A 109 18.42 -5.12 18.46
C PHE A 109 19.07 -4.74 17.13
N LYS A 110 19.69 -3.56 17.10
CA LYS A 110 20.41 -3.06 15.94
C LYS A 110 21.74 -3.81 15.80
N THR A 111 21.96 -4.39 14.62
CA THR A 111 23.20 -5.11 14.28
C THR A 111 24.21 -4.20 13.61
N ASP A 112 23.74 -3.29 12.72
CA ASP A 112 24.61 -2.42 11.96
C ASP A 112 23.90 -1.14 11.48
N SER A 113 24.67 -0.29 10.80
CA SER A 113 24.20 0.87 10.07
C SER A 113 24.99 1.04 8.77
N VAL A 114 24.30 1.11 7.65
CA VAL A 114 24.88 1.36 6.34
C VAL A 114 24.77 2.85 6.03
N PHE A 115 25.89 3.48 5.59
CA PHE A 115 25.93 4.88 5.22
C PHE A 115 26.14 5.03 3.72
N VAL A 116 25.29 5.83 3.09
CA VAL A 116 25.39 6.17 1.67
C VAL A 116 25.33 7.69 1.48
N ASP A 117 25.92 8.22 0.40
CA ASP A 117 25.81 9.64 0.09
C ASP A 117 24.39 10.00 -0.35
N ALA A 118 23.54 10.29 0.62
CA ALA A 118 22.14 10.69 0.44
C ALA A 118 21.66 11.56 1.59
N ARG A 119 20.71 12.44 1.33
CA ARG A 119 19.93 13.10 2.38
C ARG A 119 18.84 12.17 2.91
N THR A 120 18.27 11.37 2.03
CA THR A 120 17.15 10.46 2.31
C THR A 120 17.40 9.14 1.59
N THR A 121 17.27 8.05 2.31
CA THR A 121 17.09 6.69 1.79
C THR A 121 15.61 6.37 1.98
N ASN A 122 14.79 6.65 0.94
CA ASN A 122 13.34 6.61 1.09
C ASN A 122 12.80 5.20 1.12
N ASP A 123 13.21 4.38 0.17
CA ASP A 123 12.70 3.01 -0.01
C ASP A 123 13.83 2.00 0.10
N ILE A 124 13.50 0.84 0.64
CA ILE A 124 14.38 -0.30 0.83
C ILE A 124 13.67 -1.54 0.34
N LYS A 125 14.40 -2.34 -0.43
CA LYS A 125 13.93 -3.67 -0.83
C LYS A 125 15.05 -4.69 -0.64
N VAL A 126 14.66 -5.91 -0.38
CA VAL A 126 15.58 -7.07 -0.37
C VAL A 126 15.03 -8.10 -1.35
N SER A 127 15.93 -8.75 -2.08
CA SER A 127 15.56 -9.83 -3.00
C SER A 127 14.91 -10.98 -2.24
N PRO A 128 13.94 -11.69 -2.83
CA PRO A 128 13.28 -12.84 -2.19
C PRO A 128 14.24 -13.91 -1.70
N ASP A 129 15.35 -14.13 -2.40
CA ASP A 129 16.41 -15.08 -2.01
C ASP A 129 17.34 -14.55 -0.88
N GLY A 130 17.14 -13.30 -0.43
CA GLY A 130 17.95 -12.68 0.61
C GLY A 130 19.40 -12.36 0.23
N ARG A 131 19.75 -12.44 -1.05
CA ARG A 131 21.13 -12.27 -1.55
C ARG A 131 21.56 -10.83 -1.60
N TYR A 132 20.68 -9.93 -1.98
CA TYR A 132 20.98 -8.50 -2.07
C TYR A 132 19.88 -7.63 -1.52
N GLY A 133 20.27 -6.45 -1.05
CA GLY A 133 19.36 -5.36 -0.73
C GLY A 133 19.57 -4.18 -1.68
N ALA A 134 18.60 -3.29 -1.75
CA ALA A 134 18.69 -2.05 -2.49
C ALA A 134 18.16 -0.90 -1.64
N LEU A 135 18.85 0.25 -1.72
CA LEU A 135 18.48 1.51 -1.08
C LEU A 135 18.23 2.55 -2.17
N SER A 136 17.08 3.19 -2.13
CA SER A 136 16.83 4.38 -2.94
C SER A 136 17.63 5.56 -2.43
N ARG A 137 18.06 6.46 -3.31
CA ARG A 137 18.93 7.57 -2.97
C ARG A 137 18.35 8.90 -3.44
N GLU A 138 18.09 9.80 -2.50
CA GLU A 138 17.63 11.16 -2.76
C GLU A 138 18.53 12.19 -2.10
N GLY A 139 18.87 13.24 -2.84
CA GLY A 139 19.66 14.36 -2.34
C GLY A 139 21.13 14.02 -2.12
N ALA A 140 21.73 13.22 -3.01
CA ALA A 140 23.16 12.96 -3.03
C ALA A 140 23.98 14.25 -3.20
N SER A 141 25.16 14.34 -2.54
CA SER A 141 26.00 15.54 -2.51
C SER A 141 26.47 15.97 -3.91
N ASN A 142 26.75 14.99 -4.78
CA ASN A 142 27.12 15.19 -6.18
C ASN A 142 25.92 15.43 -7.13
N ARG A 143 24.65 15.45 -6.60
CA ARG A 143 23.39 15.54 -7.35
C ARG A 143 23.15 14.40 -8.32
N ARG A 144 23.80 13.28 -8.12
CA ARG A 144 23.60 12.04 -8.86
C ARG A 144 23.03 11.03 -7.89
N ASN A 145 21.73 10.99 -7.83
CA ASN A 145 21.01 10.02 -7.00
C ASN A 145 21.15 8.59 -7.58
N GLY A 146 20.16 7.78 -7.51
CA GLY A 146 20.18 6.43 -8.05
C GLY A 146 19.86 5.39 -7.00
N VAL A 147 20.35 4.19 -7.21
CA VAL A 147 20.14 3.04 -6.31
C VAL A 147 21.47 2.55 -5.80
N VAL A 148 21.57 2.28 -4.52
CA VAL A 148 22.71 1.58 -3.92
C VAL A 148 22.33 0.12 -3.71
N ILE A 149 23.17 -0.79 -4.19
CA ILE A 149 22.99 -2.24 -4.06
C ILE A 149 23.89 -2.75 -2.95
N LEU A 150 23.33 -3.54 -2.07
CA LEU A 150 23.99 -4.12 -0.92
C LEU A 150 24.19 -5.62 -1.12
N ASP A 151 25.36 -6.12 -0.75
CA ASP A 151 25.62 -7.55 -0.59
C ASP A 151 25.17 -7.97 0.82
N LEU A 152 24.24 -8.93 0.89
CA LEU A 152 23.68 -9.50 2.10
C LEU A 152 24.24 -10.90 2.43
N ALA A 153 25.42 -11.26 1.93
CA ALA A 153 26.08 -12.50 2.31
C ALA A 153 26.30 -12.63 3.83
N ASN A 154 26.43 -11.49 4.52
CA ASN A 154 26.33 -11.37 5.97
C ASN A 154 25.11 -10.48 6.29
N PRO A 155 23.92 -11.04 6.51
CA PRO A 155 22.67 -10.26 6.60
C PRO A 155 22.66 -9.20 7.71
N GLY A 156 23.28 -9.51 8.83
CA GLY A 156 23.39 -8.58 9.96
C GLY A 156 24.38 -7.43 9.75
N HIS A 157 25.26 -7.53 8.73
CA HIS A 157 26.31 -6.54 8.42
C HIS A 157 26.45 -6.36 6.90
N PRO A 158 25.45 -5.76 6.24
CA PRO A 158 25.48 -5.54 4.80
C PRO A 158 26.63 -4.64 4.37
N VAL A 159 27.15 -4.89 3.18
CA VAL A 159 28.18 -4.03 2.57
C VAL A 159 27.69 -3.49 1.24
N VAL A 160 28.10 -2.27 0.90
CA VAL A 160 27.80 -1.68 -0.41
C VAL A 160 28.53 -2.47 -1.49
N ALA A 161 27.78 -3.14 -2.37
CA ALA A 161 28.32 -3.84 -3.53
C ALA A 161 28.56 -2.90 -4.70
N SER A 162 27.56 -2.07 -5.03
CA SER A 162 27.64 -1.17 -6.17
C SER A 162 26.63 -0.02 -6.05
N THR A 163 26.68 0.88 -7.02
CA THR A 163 25.68 1.95 -7.20
C THR A 163 25.32 2.04 -8.67
N PHE A 164 24.02 2.07 -8.97
CA PHE A 164 23.52 2.31 -10.33
C PHE A 164 23.05 3.76 -10.47
N GLU A 165 23.68 4.50 -11.41
CA GLU A 165 23.45 5.93 -11.67
C GLU A 165 23.25 6.17 -13.17
N GLY A 166 22.24 5.60 -13.78
CA GLY A 166 21.98 5.72 -15.21
C GLY A 166 20.50 5.87 -15.55
N ASN A 167 20.18 6.06 -16.81
CA ASN A 167 18.87 5.88 -17.41
C ASN A 167 17.70 6.61 -16.70
N GLY A 168 17.97 7.80 -16.11
CA GLY A 168 16.97 8.64 -15.46
C GLY A 168 16.90 8.53 -13.95
N VAL A 169 17.46 7.49 -13.30
CA VAL A 169 17.44 7.36 -11.83
C VAL A 169 18.25 8.43 -11.10
N THR A 170 19.14 9.13 -11.78
CA THR A 170 19.91 10.26 -11.22
C THR A 170 19.06 11.43 -10.77
N GLY A 171 17.80 11.53 -11.23
CA GLY A 171 16.84 12.53 -10.76
C GLY A 171 16.32 12.28 -9.35
N GLY A 172 16.46 11.06 -8.87
CA GLY A 172 15.93 10.55 -7.61
C GLY A 172 15.13 9.27 -7.85
N VAL A 173 15.22 8.36 -6.90
CA VAL A 173 14.44 7.12 -6.89
C VAL A 173 13.60 7.16 -5.61
N HIS A 174 12.29 7.22 -5.79
CA HIS A 174 11.37 7.29 -4.67
C HIS A 174 11.02 5.89 -4.15
N ASN A 175 10.56 5.02 -5.04
CA ASN A 175 10.25 3.62 -4.75
C ASN A 175 10.94 2.68 -5.74
N MET A 176 11.02 1.40 -5.38
CA MET A 176 11.56 0.33 -6.20
C MET A 176 10.97 -1.01 -5.79
N PHE A 177 11.18 -2.04 -6.60
CA PHE A 177 10.84 -3.41 -6.28
C PHE A 177 11.97 -4.35 -6.68
N ALA A 178 12.31 -5.30 -5.81
CA ALA A 178 13.37 -6.26 -6.03
C ALA A 178 12.83 -7.67 -6.32
N THR A 179 13.33 -8.30 -7.38
CA THR A 179 13.20 -9.73 -7.62
C THR A 179 14.58 -10.37 -7.46
N ASP A 180 14.70 -11.69 -7.62
CA ASP A 180 16.01 -12.33 -7.50
C ASP A 180 17.01 -11.90 -8.58
N GLU A 181 16.54 -11.53 -9.76
CA GLU A 181 17.40 -11.20 -10.90
C GLU A 181 17.37 -9.73 -11.33
N TYR A 182 16.29 -9.01 -10.99
CA TYR A 182 16.07 -7.65 -11.48
C TYR A 182 15.61 -6.70 -10.39
N LEU A 183 16.05 -5.48 -10.50
CA LEU A 183 15.58 -4.36 -9.69
C LEU A 183 14.77 -3.40 -10.57
N PHE A 184 13.54 -3.12 -10.17
CA PHE A 184 12.66 -2.15 -10.80
C PHE A 184 12.72 -0.86 -10.00
N ALA A 185 13.23 0.22 -10.58
CA ALA A 185 13.44 1.47 -9.88
C ALA A 185 12.68 2.62 -10.55
N LEU A 186 11.89 3.37 -9.79
CA LEU A 186 11.21 4.55 -10.30
C LEU A 186 12.24 5.61 -10.73
N ALA A 187 12.03 6.23 -11.88
CA ALA A 187 12.95 7.19 -12.45
C ALA A 187 12.19 8.44 -12.90
N GLY A 188 12.52 9.58 -12.31
CA GLY A 188 11.95 10.86 -12.69
C GLY A 188 10.46 11.07 -12.38
N GLY A 189 9.79 10.08 -11.80
CA GLY A 189 8.37 10.13 -11.45
C GLY A 189 7.38 9.83 -12.59
N ASP A 190 7.87 9.49 -13.78
CA ASP A 190 7.04 9.19 -14.96
C ASP A 190 7.28 7.79 -15.54
N LYS A 191 8.28 7.08 -15.05
CA LYS A 191 8.65 5.75 -15.51
C LYS A 191 9.33 4.93 -14.42
N TYR A 192 9.50 3.66 -14.69
CA TYR A 192 10.46 2.83 -14.00
C TYR A 192 11.46 2.22 -14.98
N VAL A 193 12.65 1.97 -14.48
CA VAL A 193 13.73 1.29 -15.19
C VAL A 193 13.93 -0.10 -14.61
N ILE A 194 14.32 -1.04 -15.46
CA ILE A 194 14.62 -2.42 -15.10
C ILE A 194 16.13 -2.60 -15.18
N ILE A 195 16.72 -3.04 -14.08
CA ILE A 195 18.15 -3.19 -13.87
C ILE A 195 18.44 -4.67 -13.62
N ASP A 196 19.33 -5.28 -14.38
CA ASP A 196 19.87 -6.61 -14.14
C ASP A 196 20.82 -6.55 -12.94
N VAL A 197 20.53 -7.35 -11.91
CA VAL A 197 21.31 -7.45 -10.68
C VAL A 197 21.77 -8.87 -10.39
N ARG A 198 21.82 -9.73 -11.42
CA ARG A 198 22.40 -11.08 -11.29
C ARG A 198 23.87 -11.01 -10.88
N ASP A 199 24.59 -9.99 -11.36
CA ASP A 199 25.86 -9.58 -10.78
C ASP A 199 25.66 -8.25 -10.01
N ILE A 200 25.51 -8.37 -8.69
CA ILE A 200 25.25 -7.20 -7.82
C ILE A 200 26.41 -6.19 -7.79
N TYR A 201 27.59 -6.58 -8.26
CA TYR A 201 28.76 -5.70 -8.34
C TYR A 201 28.85 -4.96 -9.67
N GLN A 202 28.11 -5.40 -10.69
CA GLN A 202 28.06 -4.83 -12.03
C GLN A 202 26.62 -4.77 -12.57
N PRO A 203 25.72 -3.97 -11.92
CA PRO A 203 24.35 -3.85 -12.38
C PRO A 203 24.25 -3.23 -13.77
N GLU A 204 23.39 -3.77 -14.62
CA GLU A 204 23.23 -3.33 -16.00
C GLU A 204 21.79 -2.88 -16.29
N PHE A 205 21.64 -1.81 -17.07
CA PHE A 205 20.33 -1.40 -17.58
C PHE A 205 19.80 -2.43 -18.59
N VAL A 206 18.54 -2.83 -18.42
CA VAL A 206 17.85 -3.73 -19.36
C VAL A 206 16.86 -2.97 -20.21
N SER A 207 15.86 -2.37 -19.59
CA SER A 207 14.76 -1.69 -20.27
C SER A 207 14.08 -0.67 -19.34
N GLU A 208 13.08 0.02 -19.88
CA GLU A 208 12.24 0.92 -19.12
C GLU A 208 10.79 0.87 -19.59
N TYR A 209 9.86 1.25 -18.75
CA TYR A 209 8.48 1.46 -19.14
C TYR A 209 7.98 2.81 -18.62
N ASN A 210 7.31 3.54 -19.54
CA ASN A 210 6.64 4.81 -19.27
C ASN A 210 5.20 4.71 -19.78
N HIS A 211 4.23 4.81 -18.88
CA HIS A 211 2.83 4.87 -19.31
C HIS A 211 2.50 6.28 -19.81
N PRO A 212 1.91 6.43 -21.02
CA PRO A 212 1.69 7.75 -21.63
C PRO A 212 0.86 8.68 -20.74
N ASN A 213 1.36 9.90 -20.51
CA ASN A 213 0.71 10.96 -19.73
C ASN A 213 0.39 10.58 -18.28
N SER A 214 1.18 9.70 -17.69
CA SER A 214 1.01 9.24 -16.34
C SER A 214 2.23 9.53 -15.47
N ARG A 215 2.04 9.45 -14.14
CA ARG A 215 3.11 9.56 -13.15
C ARG A 215 3.02 8.37 -12.22
N VAL A 216 4.09 7.58 -12.18
CA VAL A 216 4.19 6.39 -11.33
C VAL A 216 4.67 6.78 -9.93
N HIS A 217 4.04 6.21 -8.91
CA HIS A 217 4.42 6.42 -7.52
C HIS A 217 4.97 5.17 -6.84
N ASP A 218 4.35 4.02 -7.11
CA ASP A 218 4.76 2.75 -6.50
C ASP A 218 4.62 1.61 -7.50
N ILE A 219 5.38 0.54 -7.30
CA ILE A 219 5.35 -0.66 -8.15
C ILE A 219 5.45 -1.93 -7.33
N TRP A 220 4.77 -2.95 -7.81
CA TRP A 220 4.88 -4.33 -7.32
C TRP A 220 5.06 -5.28 -8.49
N VAL A 221 5.90 -6.30 -8.35
CA VAL A 221 6.11 -7.32 -9.40
C VAL A 221 5.65 -8.67 -8.87
N HIS A 222 4.77 -9.33 -9.60
CA HIS A 222 4.28 -10.65 -9.28
C HIS A 222 3.98 -11.44 -10.56
N ASP A 223 4.45 -12.68 -10.65
CA ASP A 223 4.23 -13.62 -11.77
C ASP A 223 4.52 -12.99 -13.15
N GLY A 224 5.65 -12.26 -13.28
CA GLY A 224 6.04 -11.61 -14.53
C GLY A 224 5.17 -10.44 -14.97
N LEU A 225 4.33 -9.93 -14.09
CA LEU A 225 3.57 -8.70 -14.27
C LEU A 225 4.04 -7.62 -13.29
N VAL A 226 4.17 -6.41 -13.79
CA VAL A 226 4.33 -5.20 -12.97
C VAL A 226 2.95 -4.59 -12.75
N TYR A 227 2.63 -4.32 -11.52
CA TYR A 227 1.47 -3.55 -11.08
C TYR A 227 1.98 -2.21 -10.58
N SER A 228 1.67 -1.13 -11.28
CA SER A 228 2.10 0.21 -10.89
C SER A 228 0.93 1.06 -10.41
N ALA A 229 1.15 1.76 -9.30
CA ALA A 229 0.26 2.79 -8.80
C ALA A 229 0.62 4.11 -9.48
N GLU A 230 -0.27 4.60 -10.32
CA GLU A 230 -0.02 5.77 -11.15
C GLU A 230 -1.04 6.87 -10.87
N TRP A 231 -0.72 7.68 -9.90
CA TRP A 231 -1.49 8.82 -9.36
C TRP A 231 -2.91 8.98 -9.93
N GLU A 232 -3.08 9.82 -10.96
CA GLU A 232 -4.37 10.15 -11.55
C GLU A 232 -4.88 9.07 -12.54
N THR A 233 -4.00 8.20 -13.02
CA THR A 233 -4.34 7.14 -13.97
C THR A 233 -4.99 5.95 -13.29
N GLY A 234 -4.55 5.62 -12.08
CA GLY A 234 -5.00 4.43 -11.35
C GLY A 234 -3.94 3.35 -11.30
N VAL A 235 -4.34 2.10 -11.42
CA VAL A 235 -3.42 0.96 -11.53
C VAL A 235 -3.15 0.68 -12.99
N VAL A 236 -1.86 0.54 -13.34
CA VAL A 236 -1.41 0.12 -14.67
C VAL A 236 -0.72 -1.23 -14.55
N VAL A 237 -1.04 -2.16 -15.45
CA VAL A 237 -0.48 -3.51 -15.46
C VAL A 237 0.32 -3.73 -16.74
N VAL A 238 1.55 -4.21 -16.56
CA VAL A 238 2.52 -4.38 -17.65
C VAL A 238 3.13 -5.77 -17.59
N ASP A 239 3.13 -6.47 -18.71
CA ASP A 239 3.81 -7.76 -18.86
C ASP A 239 5.32 -7.54 -19.07
N VAL A 240 6.11 -8.15 -18.18
CA VAL A 240 7.57 -8.14 -18.24
C VAL A 240 8.14 -9.58 -18.30
N GLY A 241 7.30 -10.56 -18.66
CA GLY A 241 7.73 -11.95 -18.77
C GLY A 241 6.72 -12.96 -18.25
N ASN A 242 5.46 -12.57 -18.07
CA ASN A 242 4.36 -13.49 -17.69
C ASN A 242 4.09 -14.55 -18.78
N GLY A 243 4.44 -14.25 -20.04
CA GLY A 243 4.30 -15.16 -21.19
C GLY A 243 2.90 -15.17 -21.80
N LYS A 244 1.94 -14.37 -21.31
CA LYS A 244 0.56 -14.36 -21.81
C LYS A 244 0.22 -13.14 -22.66
N TYR A 245 0.84 -11.99 -22.40
CA TYR A 245 0.47 -10.71 -23.02
C TYR A 245 1.53 -10.16 -23.96
N GLY A 246 2.59 -10.96 -24.23
CA GLY A 246 3.59 -10.67 -25.25
C GLY A 246 4.72 -9.74 -24.78
N GLY A 247 4.80 -9.45 -23.49
CA GLY A 247 5.90 -8.70 -22.89
C GLY A 247 7.10 -9.59 -22.55
N SER A 248 8.22 -8.95 -22.35
CA SER A 248 9.42 -9.54 -21.76
C SER A 248 10.15 -8.49 -20.94
N ILE A 249 11.18 -8.93 -20.23
CA ILE A 249 11.98 -8.02 -19.39
C ILE A 249 12.69 -6.95 -20.25
N GLU A 250 13.07 -7.29 -21.49
CA GLU A 250 13.70 -6.36 -22.44
C GLU A 250 12.68 -5.48 -23.18
N ASN A 251 11.42 -5.96 -23.31
CA ASN A 251 10.36 -5.29 -24.03
C ASN A 251 9.04 -5.36 -23.25
N PRO A 252 8.87 -4.56 -22.21
CA PRO A 252 7.64 -4.51 -21.42
C PRO A 252 6.42 -4.18 -22.27
N ALA A 253 5.31 -4.89 -22.07
CA ALA A 253 4.07 -4.71 -22.84
C ALA A 253 2.90 -4.34 -21.93
N PHE A 254 2.16 -3.28 -22.30
CA PHE A 254 0.93 -2.89 -21.62
C PHE A 254 -0.12 -4.00 -21.69
N VAL A 255 -0.74 -4.29 -20.55
CA VAL A 255 -1.83 -5.28 -20.44
C VAL A 255 -3.17 -4.56 -20.28
N THR A 256 -3.33 -3.82 -19.21
CA THR A 256 -4.57 -3.12 -18.85
C THR A 256 -4.32 -2.01 -17.86
N SER A 257 -5.33 -1.17 -17.64
CA SER A 257 -5.34 -0.18 -16.56
C SER A 257 -6.77 0.05 -16.06
N PHE A 258 -6.90 0.44 -14.80
CA PHE A 258 -8.19 0.85 -14.23
C PHE A 258 -7.99 1.97 -13.21
N PRO A 259 -8.94 2.93 -13.13
CA PRO A 259 -8.82 4.06 -12.23
C PRO A 259 -9.13 3.69 -10.79
N LEU A 260 -8.46 4.33 -9.83
CA LEU A 260 -8.91 4.40 -8.46
C LEU A 260 -9.96 5.51 -8.32
N THR A 261 -11.02 5.25 -7.55
CA THR A 261 -12.16 6.17 -7.40
C THR A 261 -11.75 7.58 -6.96
N THR A 262 -10.72 7.71 -6.13
CA THR A 262 -10.27 9.01 -5.61
C THR A 262 -9.31 9.75 -6.54
N GLY A 263 -8.75 9.08 -7.54
CA GLY A 263 -7.79 9.66 -8.49
C GLY A 263 -6.48 10.12 -7.85
N SER A 264 -6.00 9.38 -6.84
CA SER A 264 -4.71 9.62 -6.16
C SER A 264 -4.05 8.30 -5.80
N THR A 265 -3.91 7.42 -6.80
CA THR A 265 -3.39 6.06 -6.60
C THR A 265 -1.95 6.10 -6.13
N HIS A 266 -1.71 5.59 -4.93
CA HIS A 266 -0.43 5.63 -4.25
C HIS A 266 0.26 4.28 -4.22
N ALA A 267 -0.46 3.24 -3.81
CA ALA A 267 0.08 1.90 -3.66
C ALA A 267 -0.86 0.85 -4.27
N VAL A 268 -0.31 -0.26 -4.71
CA VAL A 268 -1.04 -1.43 -5.18
C VAL A 268 -0.36 -2.70 -4.68
N PHE A 269 -1.17 -3.65 -4.19
CA PHE A 269 -0.70 -4.92 -3.68
C PHE A 269 -1.43 -6.08 -4.38
N PRO A 270 -0.74 -6.93 -5.16
CA PRO A 270 -1.32 -8.14 -5.73
C PRO A 270 -1.41 -9.23 -4.65
N TYR A 271 -2.57 -9.87 -4.55
CA TYR A 271 -2.82 -10.85 -3.51
C TYR A 271 -3.70 -12.01 -4.00
N TYR A 272 -3.28 -13.23 -3.72
CA TYR A 272 -4.13 -14.40 -3.90
C TYR A 272 -4.93 -14.66 -2.62
N GLN A 273 -6.24 -14.44 -2.69
CA GLN A 273 -7.15 -14.63 -1.56
C GLN A 273 -7.40 -16.13 -1.36
N GLU A 274 -6.84 -16.71 -0.31
CA GLU A 274 -6.92 -18.15 -0.05
C GLU A 274 -8.35 -18.62 0.20
N SER A 275 -9.14 -17.82 0.91
CA SER A 275 -10.51 -18.18 1.29
C SER A 275 -11.48 -18.34 0.11
N THR A 276 -11.20 -17.73 -1.05
CA THR A 276 -12.08 -17.79 -2.23
C THR A 276 -11.40 -18.28 -3.50
N GLY A 277 -10.07 -18.31 -3.52
CA GLY A 277 -9.27 -18.63 -4.70
C GLY A 277 -9.24 -17.51 -5.76
N ARG A 278 -9.61 -16.27 -5.39
CA ARG A 278 -9.52 -15.11 -6.29
C ARG A 278 -8.15 -14.46 -6.25
N PHE A 279 -7.74 -13.91 -7.39
CA PHE A 279 -6.59 -13.03 -7.42
C PHE A 279 -7.08 -11.57 -7.31
N LEU A 280 -6.63 -10.89 -6.28
CA LEU A 280 -7.06 -9.53 -5.95
C LEU A 280 -5.95 -8.52 -6.23
N LEU A 281 -6.32 -7.32 -6.65
CA LEU A 281 -5.49 -6.13 -6.53
C LEU A 281 -6.10 -5.21 -5.48
N ILE A 282 -5.30 -4.87 -4.47
CA ILE A 282 -5.69 -3.95 -3.41
C ILE A 282 -4.94 -2.66 -3.66
N ALA A 283 -5.68 -1.60 -4.02
CA ALA A 283 -5.10 -0.31 -4.39
C ALA A 283 -5.58 0.78 -3.44
N GLY A 284 -4.65 1.59 -2.96
CA GLY A 284 -4.89 2.67 -2.01
C GLY A 284 -4.59 4.04 -2.59
N ASP A 285 -5.30 5.06 -2.10
CA ASP A 285 -4.95 6.46 -2.38
C ASP A 285 -3.88 6.99 -1.41
N GLU A 286 -3.25 8.08 -1.78
CA GLU A 286 -2.60 8.99 -0.84
C GLU A 286 -3.18 10.39 -1.02
N ARG A 287 -4.10 10.74 -0.14
CA ARG A 287 -4.41 12.14 0.07
C ARG A 287 -3.78 12.54 1.37
N VAL A 288 -2.71 13.33 1.29
CA VAL A 288 -1.87 13.71 2.44
C VAL A 288 -2.71 14.50 3.45
N GLN A 289 -3.58 13.76 4.12
CA GLN A 289 -4.43 14.25 5.18
C GLN A 289 -4.15 13.43 6.42
N ARG A 290 -3.42 14.02 7.33
CA ARG A 290 -2.99 13.33 8.56
C ARG A 290 -4.18 13.06 9.46
N GLN A 291 -5.12 14.00 9.52
CA GLN A 291 -6.38 13.86 10.25
C GLN A 291 -7.47 14.77 9.68
N GLY A 292 -8.72 14.37 9.84
CA GLY A 292 -9.88 15.10 9.36
C GLY A 292 -10.17 14.88 7.87
N LEU A 293 -11.31 15.39 7.41
CA LEU A 293 -11.75 15.25 6.02
C LEU A 293 -10.96 16.15 5.09
N ALA A 294 -10.77 15.73 3.83
CA ALA A 294 -10.26 16.58 2.77
C ALA A 294 -11.32 17.61 2.37
N TRP A 295 -10.98 18.90 2.43
CA TRP A 295 -11.89 19.99 2.18
C TRP A 295 -11.62 20.67 0.83
N GLU A 296 -12.68 21.17 0.20
CA GLU A 296 -12.54 21.90 -1.06
C GLU A 296 -11.67 23.14 -0.88
N GLY A 297 -10.71 23.35 -1.81
CA GLY A 297 -9.76 24.44 -1.77
C GLY A 297 -8.54 24.22 -0.89
N THR A 298 -8.48 23.13 -0.12
CA THR A 298 -7.35 22.87 0.76
C THR A 298 -6.20 22.14 0.06
N GLY A 299 -6.49 21.32 -0.96
CA GLY A 299 -5.46 20.42 -1.51
C GLY A 299 -4.75 19.68 -0.38
N SER A 300 -3.44 19.81 -0.32
CA SER A 300 -2.61 19.38 0.81
C SER A 300 -2.49 20.44 1.92
N ASP A 301 -3.23 21.54 1.84
CA ASP A 301 -3.13 22.64 2.82
C ASP A 301 -4.06 22.40 4.01
N HIS A 302 -3.52 21.77 5.05
CA HIS A 302 -4.19 21.48 6.32
C HIS A 302 -4.72 22.70 7.08
N ARG A 303 -4.32 23.93 6.67
CA ARG A 303 -4.66 25.17 7.37
C ARG A 303 -6.08 25.66 7.16
N GLN A 304 -6.82 25.05 6.22
CA GLN A 304 -8.20 25.43 5.91
C GLN A 304 -9.22 24.34 6.31
N GLN A 305 -8.89 23.51 7.25
CA GLN A 305 -9.80 22.49 7.76
C GLN A 305 -11.04 23.12 8.43
N PHE A 306 -12.12 22.36 8.48
CA PHE A 306 -13.30 22.74 9.24
C PHE A 306 -12.92 22.90 10.73
N ASP A 307 -13.23 24.07 11.26
CA ASP A 307 -13.11 24.34 12.69
C ASP A 307 -14.43 23.97 13.39
N PRO A 308 -14.49 22.88 14.16
CA PRO A 308 -15.71 22.46 14.83
C PRO A 308 -16.17 23.42 15.93
N VAL A 309 -15.28 24.30 16.42
CA VAL A 309 -15.60 25.29 17.46
C VAL A 309 -16.31 26.49 16.84
N THR A 310 -15.83 26.97 15.70
CA THR A 310 -16.40 28.15 15.03
C THR A 310 -17.43 27.82 13.96
N GLY A 311 -17.55 26.53 13.58
CA GLY A 311 -18.40 26.09 12.46
C GLY A 311 -17.95 26.63 11.10
N LYS A 312 -16.71 27.10 10.99
CA LYS A 312 -16.13 27.67 9.76
C LYS A 312 -15.18 26.67 9.12
N GLY A 313 -15.08 26.73 7.80
CA GLY A 313 -14.18 25.88 7.00
C GLY A 313 -14.81 25.53 5.66
N GLY A 314 -14.02 24.86 4.81
CA GLY A 314 -14.47 24.46 3.49
C GLY A 314 -15.44 23.27 3.51
N TYR A 315 -15.89 22.88 2.34
CA TYR A 315 -16.72 21.67 2.15
C TYR A 315 -15.82 20.46 1.85
N PRO A 316 -16.22 19.25 2.22
CA PRO A 316 -15.50 18.04 1.83
C PRO A 316 -15.37 17.97 0.30
N ARG A 317 -14.15 17.88 -0.19
CA ARG A 317 -13.87 17.87 -1.63
C ARG A 317 -13.88 16.46 -2.20
N ALA A 318 -13.35 15.52 -1.43
CA ALA A 318 -13.31 14.11 -1.75
C ALA A 318 -13.08 13.30 -0.46
N THR A 319 -13.50 12.05 -0.46
CA THR A 319 -13.09 11.11 0.57
C THR A 319 -11.58 10.90 0.51
N SER A 320 -10.96 10.75 1.67
CA SER A 320 -9.59 10.26 1.82
C SER A 320 -9.62 8.88 2.47
N GLY A 321 -8.47 8.22 2.57
CA GLY A 321 -8.39 6.92 3.22
C GLY A 321 -9.12 5.81 2.47
N TYR A 322 -9.08 5.82 1.14
CA TYR A 322 -9.81 4.91 0.29
C TYR A 322 -8.93 3.77 -0.19
N ILE A 323 -9.32 2.55 0.14
CA ILE A 323 -8.74 1.32 -0.38
C ILE A 323 -9.78 0.64 -1.27
N GLN A 324 -9.41 0.39 -2.51
CA GLN A 324 -10.21 -0.34 -3.49
C GLN A 324 -9.74 -1.78 -3.57
N ILE A 325 -10.65 -2.74 -3.47
CA ILE A 325 -10.37 -4.17 -3.61
C ILE A 325 -11.01 -4.63 -4.91
N VAL A 326 -10.16 -5.07 -5.83
CA VAL A 326 -10.53 -5.42 -7.21
C VAL A 326 -10.29 -6.90 -7.42
N ASP A 327 -11.30 -7.64 -7.91
CA ASP A 327 -11.08 -8.97 -8.49
C ASP A 327 -10.33 -8.80 -9.81
N PHE A 328 -9.15 -9.36 -9.86
CA PHE A 328 -8.27 -9.33 -11.01
C PHE A 328 -7.97 -10.75 -11.55
N THR A 329 -8.81 -11.70 -11.19
CA THR A 329 -8.70 -13.09 -11.69
C THR A 329 -8.75 -13.15 -13.22
N ASP A 330 -9.54 -12.26 -13.85
CA ASP A 330 -9.47 -11.94 -15.29
C ASP A 330 -8.92 -10.52 -15.49
N PRO A 331 -7.65 -10.37 -15.85
CA PRO A 331 -7.02 -9.06 -16.05
C PRO A 331 -7.69 -8.18 -17.12
N MET A 332 -8.43 -8.77 -18.05
CA MET A 332 -9.12 -8.01 -19.09
C MET A 332 -10.49 -7.47 -18.65
N ASN A 333 -11.00 -7.97 -17.52
CA ASN A 333 -12.28 -7.57 -16.93
C ASN A 333 -12.15 -7.36 -15.42
N PRO A 334 -11.34 -6.39 -14.96
CA PRO A 334 -11.19 -6.11 -13.52
C PRO A 334 -12.52 -5.62 -12.94
N GLU A 335 -12.91 -6.16 -11.79
CA GLU A 335 -14.17 -5.83 -11.11
C GLU A 335 -13.91 -5.36 -9.68
N GLN A 336 -14.34 -4.15 -9.32
CA GLN A 336 -14.30 -3.72 -7.94
C GLN A 336 -15.30 -4.50 -7.09
N LEU A 337 -14.80 -5.30 -6.15
CA LEU A 337 -15.63 -6.08 -5.22
C LEU A 337 -16.05 -5.24 -4.01
N ALA A 338 -15.09 -4.57 -3.40
CA ALA A 338 -15.30 -3.87 -2.13
C ALA A 338 -14.37 -2.67 -2.01
N ARG A 339 -14.58 -1.92 -0.94
CA ARG A 339 -13.66 -0.88 -0.46
C ARG A 339 -13.49 -0.97 1.04
N TYR A 340 -12.38 -0.46 1.52
CA TYR A 340 -12.20 -0.11 2.92
C TYR A 340 -11.88 1.37 2.99
N GLU A 341 -12.64 2.14 3.77
CA GLU A 341 -12.58 3.59 3.75
C GLU A 341 -12.74 4.15 5.16
N VAL A 342 -11.74 4.91 5.61
CA VAL A 342 -11.77 5.67 6.85
C VAL A 342 -11.56 7.14 6.49
N SER A 343 -12.64 7.84 6.26
CA SER A 343 -12.64 9.18 5.63
C SER A 343 -11.91 10.26 6.43
N GLU A 344 -11.65 10.03 7.71
CA GLU A 344 -10.99 10.98 8.61
C GLU A 344 -9.47 11.02 8.46
N TYR A 345 -8.88 10.03 7.79
CA TYR A 345 -7.42 9.89 7.65
C TYR A 345 -7.04 9.59 6.21
N GLY A 346 -5.87 10.05 5.79
CA GLY A 346 -5.24 9.60 4.56
C GLY A 346 -4.62 8.21 4.72
N THR A 347 -4.47 7.48 3.62
CA THR A 347 -3.79 6.18 3.58
C THR A 347 -2.36 6.31 3.08
N HIS A 348 -1.59 5.25 3.25
CA HIS A 348 -0.24 5.08 2.74
C HIS A 348 -0.03 3.63 2.29
N ASN A 349 1.05 2.97 2.68
CA ASN A 349 1.43 1.64 2.22
C ASN A 349 0.47 0.53 2.66
N ILE A 350 0.48 -0.54 1.88
CA ILE A 350 -0.40 -1.70 1.98
C ILE A 350 0.46 -2.95 2.19
N TRP A 351 0.02 -3.83 3.10
CA TRP A 351 0.49 -5.21 3.18
C TRP A 351 -0.70 -6.15 3.35
N VAL A 352 -0.63 -7.34 2.75
CA VAL A 352 -1.67 -8.35 2.91
C VAL A 352 -1.04 -9.71 3.16
N GLU A 353 -1.55 -10.42 4.16
CA GLU A 353 -1.12 -11.77 4.49
C GLU A 353 -2.27 -12.50 5.21
N ASP A 354 -2.46 -13.78 4.95
CA ASP A 354 -3.48 -14.63 5.57
C ASP A 354 -4.91 -14.03 5.54
N ASP A 355 -5.30 -13.47 4.41
CA ASP A 355 -6.57 -12.75 4.24
C ASP A 355 -6.77 -11.58 5.24
N VAL A 356 -5.69 -11.00 5.75
CA VAL A 356 -5.69 -9.79 6.56
C VAL A 356 -4.97 -8.67 5.82
N LEU A 357 -5.68 -7.57 5.63
CA LEU A 357 -5.11 -6.32 5.12
C LEU A 357 -4.53 -5.51 6.29
N TYR A 358 -3.26 -5.16 6.20
CA TYR A 358 -2.55 -4.23 7.08
C TYR A 358 -2.40 -2.90 6.34
N GLN A 359 -3.09 -1.88 6.81
CA GLN A 359 -3.17 -0.60 6.13
C GLN A 359 -2.64 0.53 7.00
N ALA A 360 -1.67 1.27 6.48
CA ALA A 360 -1.17 2.48 7.12
C ALA A 360 -2.14 3.65 6.88
N TYR A 361 -2.48 4.37 7.95
CA TYR A 361 -3.42 5.50 7.96
C TYR A 361 -2.83 6.71 8.69
N TYR A 362 -1.63 7.14 8.34
CA TYR A 362 -1.00 8.29 9.00
C TYR A 362 -1.30 8.33 10.52
N GLU A 363 -1.89 9.43 11.03
CA GLU A 363 -2.30 9.54 12.45
C GLU A 363 -3.47 8.60 12.84
N GLY A 364 -4.12 7.97 11.86
CA GLY A 364 -5.11 6.91 12.06
C GLY A 364 -4.50 5.58 12.50
N GLY A 365 -3.18 5.45 12.43
CA GLY A 365 -2.43 4.25 12.83
C GLY A 365 -2.42 3.16 11.77
N VAL A 366 -1.90 1.98 12.11
CA VAL A 366 -1.99 0.78 11.27
C VAL A 366 -3.28 0.05 11.59
N ARG A 367 -4.08 -0.23 10.57
CA ARG A 367 -5.36 -0.92 10.69
C ARG A 367 -5.27 -2.30 10.11
N MET A 368 -5.80 -3.27 10.82
CA MET A 368 -5.88 -4.67 10.42
C MET A 368 -7.32 -4.98 10.07
N VAL A 369 -7.54 -5.43 8.84
CA VAL A 369 -8.89 -5.64 8.28
C VAL A 369 -9.02 -7.05 7.75
N ASP A 370 -10.06 -7.75 8.16
CA ASP A 370 -10.42 -9.06 7.63
C ASP A 370 -10.97 -8.92 6.21
N ILE A 371 -10.23 -9.42 5.26
CA ILE A 371 -10.63 -9.48 3.85
C ILE A 371 -10.91 -10.91 3.40
N SER A 372 -11.17 -11.85 4.32
CA SER A 372 -11.52 -13.23 4.00
C SER A 372 -12.93 -13.36 3.43
N GLY A 373 -13.18 -14.42 2.66
CA GLY A 373 -14.48 -14.76 2.10
C GLY A 373 -14.98 -13.79 1.04
N ASP A 374 -16.28 -13.79 0.79
CA ASP A 374 -16.88 -12.88 -0.18
C ASP A 374 -16.82 -11.43 0.29
N LEU A 375 -16.33 -10.56 -0.59
CA LEU A 375 -16.15 -9.14 -0.33
C LEU A 375 -17.18 -8.32 -1.11
N MET A 376 -17.76 -7.30 -0.46
CA MET A 376 -18.70 -6.36 -1.06
C MET A 376 -18.84 -5.11 -0.19
N GLY A 377 -19.09 -3.95 -0.81
CA GLY A 377 -19.41 -2.72 -0.09
C GLY A 377 -18.25 -2.13 0.70
N ASN A 378 -18.54 -1.40 1.77
CA ASN A 378 -17.53 -0.78 2.62
C ASN A 378 -17.22 -1.66 3.85
N LEU A 379 -16.02 -2.23 3.87
CA LEU A 379 -15.60 -3.16 4.94
C LEU A 379 -15.48 -2.48 6.31
N TYR A 380 -15.18 -1.17 6.34
CA TYR A 380 -15.13 -0.40 7.58
C TYR A 380 -16.51 -0.33 8.25
N THR A 381 -17.54 0.04 7.48
CA THR A 381 -18.91 0.13 8.03
C THR A 381 -19.50 -1.23 8.37
N GLN A 382 -18.99 -2.31 7.78
CA GLN A 382 -19.36 -3.68 8.13
C GLN A 382 -18.67 -4.20 9.39
N GLY A 383 -17.77 -3.42 10.00
CA GLY A 383 -17.02 -3.81 11.19
C GLY A 383 -16.02 -4.93 10.93
N ARG A 384 -15.43 -5.00 9.73
CA ARG A 384 -14.37 -5.96 9.41
C ARG A 384 -12.99 -5.54 9.90
N GLU A 385 -12.88 -4.38 10.54
CA GLU A 385 -11.66 -3.97 11.23
C GLU A 385 -11.38 -4.89 12.42
N ILE A 386 -10.24 -5.58 12.42
CA ILE A 386 -9.84 -6.53 13.46
C ILE A 386 -9.21 -5.78 14.64
N ALA A 387 -8.30 -4.85 14.32
CA ALA A 387 -7.56 -4.09 15.31
C ALA A 387 -6.99 -2.81 14.72
N VAL A 388 -6.64 -1.87 15.59
CA VAL A 388 -5.93 -0.64 15.24
C VAL A 388 -4.72 -0.51 16.16
N PHE A 389 -3.54 -0.35 15.57
CA PHE A 389 -2.32 -0.01 16.29
C PHE A 389 -2.01 1.48 16.09
N LYS A 390 -1.82 2.22 17.18
CA LYS A 390 -1.33 3.60 17.16
C LYS A 390 -0.10 3.68 18.03
N ALA A 391 1.02 4.10 17.45
CA ALA A 391 2.18 4.47 18.22
C ALA A 391 1.86 5.70 19.09
N HIS A 392 2.47 5.78 20.28
CA HIS A 392 2.25 6.91 21.19
C HIS A 392 2.86 8.24 20.71
N ASP A 393 3.68 8.21 19.67
CA ASP A 393 4.30 9.43 19.12
C ASP A 393 3.49 9.92 17.90
N PRO A 394 2.85 11.11 17.99
CA PRO A 394 2.00 11.64 16.92
C PRO A 394 2.79 12.21 15.72
N ILE A 395 4.11 12.09 15.67
CA ILE A 395 4.95 12.69 14.62
C ILE A 395 5.41 11.65 13.58
N GLY A 396 5.15 10.38 13.81
CA GLY A 396 5.54 9.32 12.89
C GLY A 396 4.67 9.25 11.63
N TYR A 397 5.28 9.34 10.46
CA TYR A 397 4.70 8.77 9.25
C TYR A 397 4.74 7.24 9.42
N ILE A 398 3.59 6.60 9.39
CA ILE A 398 3.51 5.13 9.31
C ILE A 398 3.39 4.74 7.85
#